data_35f46eb2ed4afecc7e3d5653e3d40f48
#
_entry.id   35f46eb2ed4afecc7e3d5653e3d40f48
#
_cell.length_a   1.000
_cell.length_b   1.000
_cell.length_c   1.000
_cell.angle_alpha   90.00
_cell.angle_beta   90.00
_cell.angle_gamma   90.00
#
_symmetry.space_group_name_H-M   'P 1'
#
loop_
_entity.id
_entity.type
_entity.pdbx_description
1 polymer ?
#
loop_
_entity_poly.entity_id
_entity_poly.type
_entity_poly.pdbx_seq_one_letter_code
_entity_poly.pdbx_strand_id
1 'polypeptide(L)'
;MIAKHGGDVYGNRGVVLDFSVNINPLGTPDFIKKAMASSLDDVSRYPDTRCRKLRSAAAAWYRVSEDTLIFGNGAAELIFLAVHALRPKRAIITAPSFLEYETALAAFDVPADFFPLKKEEGFHLPADRFLSFLEEKKPEMIFLCNPANPTGVLTERAEMEKILDFCETRGIFAVVDECFLEFLMEPERHSVLDCVRAGKKGLLVLQAITKTFAVPGIRLGYGFLSDAAVRERMEAARQPWSVSVTAQAAGAAAFGPEREAFLKKTREFLLKERPYFAEELKKRGFFVYDGAADYLFFEDIPGRGDGKLYEECLAGGILIRSCANYRGLDGQFYRVSVGSREKNGRFLEMIDSLY
;
A
#
# COMPACT_ATOMS: atom_id res chain seq x y z
N MET A 1 16.49 14.25 -0.68
CA MET A 1 16.94 12.98 -1.29
C MET A 1 15.70 12.29 -1.83
N ILE A 2 15.61 12.05 -3.13
CA ILE A 2 14.44 11.35 -3.72
C ILE A 2 14.48 9.90 -3.25
N ALA A 3 13.40 9.44 -2.61
CA ALA A 3 13.30 8.06 -2.15
C ALA A 3 13.35 7.10 -3.36
N LYS A 4 14.21 6.09 -3.30
CA LYS A 4 14.26 5.05 -4.33
C LYS A 4 13.09 4.08 -4.10
N HIS A 5 12.21 3.97 -5.08
CA HIS A 5 11.12 2.99 -5.11
C HIS A 5 11.50 1.76 -5.94
N GLY A 6 10.70 0.68 -5.83
CA GLY A 6 10.72 -0.42 -6.81
C GLY A 6 10.14 0.04 -8.15
N GLY A 7 10.29 -0.80 -9.19
CA GLY A 7 9.72 -0.58 -10.52
C GLY A 7 10.55 0.30 -11.45
N ASP A 8 11.80 0.58 -11.11
CA ASP A 8 12.68 1.35 -12.00
C ASP A 8 13.27 0.46 -13.12
N VAL A 9 12.38 -0.07 -13.95
CA VAL A 9 12.75 -0.82 -15.16
C VAL A 9 13.28 0.09 -16.28
N TYR A 10 13.01 1.39 -16.20
CA TYR A 10 13.46 2.36 -17.19
C TYR A 10 14.92 2.75 -16.99
N GLY A 11 15.37 2.84 -15.73
CA GLY A 11 16.77 3.09 -15.37
C GLY A 11 17.64 1.84 -15.40
N ASN A 12 17.04 0.64 -15.34
CA ASN A 12 17.75 -0.63 -15.29
C ASN A 12 17.53 -1.44 -16.58
N ARG A 13 18.36 -1.16 -17.59
CA ARG A 13 18.28 -1.88 -18.86
C ARG A 13 18.64 -3.35 -18.69
N GLY A 14 17.89 -4.24 -19.37
CA GLY A 14 18.12 -5.69 -19.31
C GLY A 14 17.29 -6.43 -18.25
N VAL A 15 16.46 -5.73 -17.47
CA VAL A 15 15.51 -6.38 -16.56
C VAL A 15 14.49 -7.18 -17.38
N VAL A 16 14.41 -8.49 -17.11
CA VAL A 16 13.45 -9.42 -17.72
C VAL A 16 12.36 -9.86 -16.74
N LEU A 17 12.62 -9.74 -15.43
CA LEU A 17 11.66 -10.03 -14.37
C LEU A 17 11.70 -8.91 -13.32
N ASP A 18 10.54 -8.36 -12.99
CA ASP A 18 10.39 -7.38 -11.93
C ASP A 18 9.60 -7.96 -10.76
N PHE A 19 10.27 -8.13 -9.61
CA PHE A 19 9.72 -8.51 -8.32
C PHE A 19 9.71 -7.34 -7.32
N SER A 20 10.20 -6.17 -7.74
CA SER A 20 10.36 -5.01 -6.85
C SER A 20 9.06 -4.26 -6.57
N VAL A 21 8.04 -4.46 -7.41
CA VAL A 21 6.71 -3.85 -7.28
C VAL A 21 5.68 -4.89 -6.85
N ASN A 22 4.83 -4.49 -5.91
CA ASN A 22 3.77 -5.36 -5.37
C ASN A 22 2.49 -5.09 -6.16
N ILE A 23 2.23 -5.92 -7.16
CA ILE A 23 1.02 -5.85 -8.00
C ILE A 23 0.46 -7.25 -8.20
N ASN A 24 -0.84 -7.34 -8.41
CA ASN A 24 -1.54 -8.61 -8.58
C ASN A 24 -0.85 -9.53 -9.59
N PRO A 25 -0.43 -10.74 -9.20
CA PRO A 25 0.29 -11.68 -10.06
C PRO A 25 -0.52 -12.15 -11.28
N LEU A 26 -1.85 -12.03 -11.24
CA LEU A 26 -2.73 -12.38 -12.36
C LEU A 26 -2.76 -11.31 -13.46
N GLY A 27 -2.11 -10.15 -13.21
CA GLY A 27 -2.08 -9.03 -14.15
C GLY A 27 -3.41 -8.27 -14.22
N THR A 28 -3.48 -7.31 -15.15
CA THR A 28 -4.67 -6.48 -15.36
C THR A 28 -5.78 -7.31 -16.01
N PRO A 29 -6.99 -7.43 -15.38
CA PRO A 29 -8.08 -8.20 -15.96
C PRO A 29 -8.69 -7.51 -17.18
N ASP A 30 -9.25 -8.33 -18.09
CA ASP A 30 -9.76 -7.85 -19.38
C ASP A 30 -10.91 -6.85 -19.26
N PHE A 31 -11.75 -6.98 -18.24
CA PHE A 31 -12.85 -6.01 -18.05
C PHE A 31 -12.33 -4.60 -17.71
N ILE A 32 -11.21 -4.49 -17.01
CA ILE A 32 -10.52 -3.20 -16.77
C ILE A 32 -9.90 -2.68 -18.07
N LYS A 33 -9.18 -3.55 -18.82
CA LYS A 33 -8.58 -3.15 -20.11
C LYS A 33 -9.63 -2.64 -21.09
N LYS A 34 -10.79 -3.33 -21.18
CA LYS A 34 -11.93 -2.91 -22.03
C LYS A 34 -12.49 -1.56 -21.60
N ALA A 35 -12.68 -1.34 -20.28
CA ALA A 35 -13.17 -0.06 -19.78
C ALA A 35 -12.19 1.08 -20.09
N MET A 36 -10.88 0.86 -19.94
CA MET A 36 -9.87 1.84 -20.32
C MET A 36 -9.90 2.14 -21.83
N ALA A 37 -9.94 1.10 -22.67
CA ALA A 37 -9.98 1.26 -24.12
C ALA A 37 -11.22 2.08 -24.56
N SER A 38 -12.41 1.75 -24.03
CA SER A 38 -13.63 2.48 -24.34
C SER A 38 -13.61 3.94 -23.87
N SER A 39 -12.81 4.28 -22.87
CA SER A 39 -12.70 5.66 -22.38
C SER A 39 -11.81 6.56 -23.25
N LEU A 40 -11.09 6.00 -24.22
CA LEU A 40 -10.25 6.79 -25.13
C LEU A 40 -11.07 7.72 -26.04
N ASP A 41 -12.31 7.40 -26.31
CA ASP A 41 -13.23 8.30 -27.05
C ASP A 41 -13.59 9.57 -26.28
N ASP A 42 -13.40 9.56 -24.96
CA ASP A 42 -13.71 10.68 -24.07
C ASP A 42 -12.51 11.55 -23.71
N VAL A 43 -11.27 11.21 -24.16
CA VAL A 43 -10.05 11.96 -23.79
C VAL A 43 -10.01 13.40 -24.31
N SER A 44 -10.86 13.75 -25.27
CA SER A 44 -11.02 15.13 -25.75
C SER A 44 -11.79 16.03 -24.77
N ARG A 45 -12.32 15.47 -23.69
CA ARG A 45 -13.08 16.19 -22.65
C ARG A 45 -12.31 16.20 -21.34
N TYR A 46 -12.49 17.25 -20.55
CA TYR A 46 -12.00 17.23 -19.17
C TYR A 46 -12.72 16.14 -18.36
N PRO A 47 -12.00 15.45 -17.46
CA PRO A 47 -12.59 14.47 -16.57
C PRO A 47 -13.69 15.07 -15.67
N ASP A 48 -14.65 14.24 -15.24
CA ASP A 48 -15.60 14.65 -14.22
C ASP A 48 -14.88 14.91 -12.89
N THR A 49 -14.84 16.17 -12.46
CA THR A 49 -14.16 16.58 -11.21
C THR A 49 -14.71 15.92 -9.96
N ARG A 50 -15.97 15.46 -10.00
CA ARG A 50 -16.62 14.76 -8.89
C ARG A 50 -16.52 13.24 -9.00
N CYS A 51 -15.99 12.71 -10.11
CA CYS A 51 -15.89 11.27 -10.37
C CYS A 51 -17.21 10.52 -10.15
N ARG A 52 -18.36 11.08 -10.58
CA ARG A 52 -19.71 10.63 -10.18
C ARG A 52 -19.94 9.15 -10.44
N LYS A 53 -19.64 8.66 -11.66
CA LYS A 53 -19.81 7.25 -12.02
C LYS A 53 -18.95 6.32 -11.17
N LEU A 54 -17.69 6.68 -10.97
CA LEU A 54 -16.75 5.97 -10.12
C LEU A 54 -17.22 5.99 -8.65
N ARG A 55 -17.64 7.16 -8.16
CA ARG A 55 -18.12 7.37 -6.79
C ARG A 55 -19.32 6.51 -6.47
N SER A 56 -20.33 6.52 -7.36
CA SER A 56 -21.54 5.69 -7.19
C SER A 56 -21.21 4.20 -7.18
N ALA A 57 -20.33 3.73 -8.09
CA ALA A 57 -19.91 2.34 -8.12
C ALA A 57 -19.14 1.92 -6.85
N ALA A 58 -18.21 2.75 -6.37
CA ALA A 58 -17.46 2.49 -5.15
C ALA A 58 -18.36 2.53 -3.91
N ALA A 59 -19.27 3.51 -3.81
CA ALA A 59 -20.22 3.63 -2.70
C ALA A 59 -21.13 2.41 -2.58
N ALA A 60 -21.65 1.93 -3.72
CA ALA A 60 -22.47 0.73 -3.77
C ALA A 60 -21.68 -0.52 -3.33
N TRP A 61 -20.44 -0.68 -3.80
CA TRP A 61 -19.59 -1.81 -3.43
C TRP A 61 -19.28 -1.84 -1.93
N TYR A 62 -18.80 -0.72 -1.39
CA TYR A 62 -18.40 -0.62 0.02
C TYR A 62 -19.57 -0.37 0.97
N ARG A 63 -20.80 -0.20 0.47
CA ARG A 63 -22.00 0.11 1.27
C ARG A 63 -21.78 1.34 2.17
N VAL A 64 -21.25 2.40 1.59
CA VAL A 64 -21.00 3.69 2.25
C VAL A 64 -21.75 4.80 1.51
N SER A 65 -21.95 5.94 2.18
CA SER A 65 -22.44 7.14 1.49
C SER A 65 -21.39 7.62 0.47
N GLU A 66 -21.84 8.10 -0.70
CA GLU A 66 -20.97 8.74 -1.68
C GLU A 66 -20.17 9.90 -1.07
N ASP A 67 -20.73 10.56 -0.07
CA ASP A 67 -20.09 11.66 0.64
C ASP A 67 -18.93 11.25 1.56
N THR A 68 -18.73 9.97 1.82
CA THR A 68 -17.53 9.52 2.56
C THR A 68 -16.31 9.31 1.67
N LEU A 69 -16.50 9.28 0.36
CA LEU A 69 -15.44 8.96 -0.60
C LEU A 69 -14.65 10.20 -1.04
N ILE A 70 -13.35 10.02 -1.23
CA ILE A 70 -12.46 10.96 -1.91
C ILE A 70 -11.57 10.17 -2.89
N PHE A 71 -11.30 10.75 -4.08
CA PHE A 71 -10.47 10.13 -5.10
C PHE A 71 -9.25 10.98 -5.41
N GLY A 72 -8.14 10.34 -5.78
CA GLY A 72 -6.90 11.01 -6.12
C GLY A 72 -6.08 10.27 -7.17
N ASN A 73 -5.07 10.93 -7.68
CA ASN A 73 -4.08 10.41 -8.62
C ASN A 73 -3.15 9.40 -7.91
N GLY A 74 -3.70 8.23 -7.58
CA GLY A 74 -3.12 7.26 -6.66
C GLY A 74 -3.36 7.63 -5.19
N ALA A 75 -3.22 6.66 -4.30
CA ALA A 75 -3.32 6.91 -2.85
C ALA A 75 -2.27 7.91 -2.35
N ALA A 76 -1.12 8.00 -3.04
CA ALA A 76 -0.07 8.96 -2.72
C ALA A 76 -0.59 10.42 -2.75
N GLU A 77 -1.37 10.81 -3.76
CA GLU A 77 -1.97 12.17 -3.77
C GLU A 77 -2.81 12.41 -2.51
N LEU A 78 -3.59 11.42 -2.07
CA LEU A 78 -4.44 11.58 -0.87
C LEU A 78 -3.62 11.70 0.42
N ILE A 79 -2.45 11.06 0.49
CA ILE A 79 -1.49 11.23 1.59
C ILE A 79 -1.01 12.69 1.64
N PHE A 80 -0.54 13.22 0.50
CA PHE A 80 -0.11 14.62 0.41
C PHE A 80 -1.24 15.60 0.71
N LEU A 81 -2.45 15.34 0.20
CA LEU A 81 -3.62 16.18 0.46
C LEU A 81 -4.03 16.18 1.93
N ALA A 82 -3.95 15.05 2.64
CA ALA A 82 -4.24 14.99 4.07
C ALA A 82 -3.27 15.87 4.86
N VAL A 83 -1.97 15.77 4.59
CA VAL A 83 -0.95 16.62 5.23
C VAL A 83 -1.18 18.10 4.88
N HIS A 84 -1.40 18.40 3.59
CA HIS A 84 -1.62 19.78 3.12
C HIS A 84 -2.88 20.41 3.74
N ALA A 85 -3.98 19.67 3.75
CA ALA A 85 -5.25 20.19 4.25
C ALA A 85 -5.28 20.36 5.77
N LEU A 86 -4.60 19.48 6.52
CA LEU A 86 -4.64 19.48 7.98
C LEU A 86 -3.50 20.25 8.61
N ARG A 87 -2.33 20.34 7.96
CA ARG A 87 -1.14 21.06 8.47
C ARG A 87 -0.81 20.68 9.92
N PRO A 88 -0.63 19.39 10.25
CA PRO A 88 -0.33 19.00 11.61
C PRO A 88 1.02 19.57 12.05
N LYS A 89 1.14 19.97 13.31
CA LYS A 89 2.41 20.48 13.87
C LYS A 89 3.44 19.37 14.07
N ARG A 90 3.00 18.14 14.22
CA ARG A 90 3.82 16.94 14.40
C ARG A 90 3.05 15.71 13.96
N ALA A 91 3.76 14.78 13.31
CA ALA A 91 3.21 13.49 12.96
C ALA A 91 4.06 12.34 13.49
N ILE A 92 3.46 11.17 13.62
CA ILE A 92 4.16 9.91 13.92
C ILE A 92 3.96 8.91 12.79
N ILE A 93 5.04 8.24 12.43
CA ILE A 93 5.08 7.13 11.47
C ILE A 93 5.67 5.91 12.18
N THR A 94 5.11 4.73 11.99
CA THR A 94 5.78 3.47 12.37
C THR A 94 6.98 3.22 11.44
N ALA A 95 8.07 2.67 11.94
CA ALA A 95 9.27 2.41 11.12
C ALA A 95 9.77 0.96 11.32
N PRO A 96 9.99 0.20 10.22
CA PRO A 96 9.93 0.64 8.81
C PRO A 96 8.49 0.84 8.32
N SER A 97 8.30 1.76 7.37
CA SER A 97 7.00 2.03 6.76
C SER A 97 7.13 2.60 5.34
N PHE A 98 6.01 2.77 4.65
CA PHE A 98 5.98 3.32 3.30
C PHE A 98 6.54 4.75 3.26
N LEU A 99 7.51 4.98 2.38
CA LEU A 99 8.34 6.20 2.36
C LEU A 99 7.56 7.48 2.05
N GLU A 100 6.42 7.36 1.34
CA GLU A 100 5.65 8.54 0.94
C GLU A 100 4.98 9.27 2.11
N TYR A 101 4.83 8.63 3.28
CA TYR A 101 4.34 9.34 4.47
C TYR A 101 5.35 10.38 4.93
N GLU A 102 6.63 9.98 5.05
CA GLU A 102 7.72 10.89 5.40
C GLU A 102 7.92 11.95 4.31
N THR A 103 7.85 11.55 3.02
CA THR A 103 7.98 12.46 1.88
C THR A 103 6.87 13.53 1.89
N ALA A 104 5.64 13.14 2.17
CA ALA A 104 4.51 14.08 2.24
C ALA A 104 4.65 15.05 3.42
N LEU A 105 5.06 14.57 4.60
CA LEU A 105 5.32 15.43 5.75
C LEU A 105 6.45 16.43 5.46
N ALA A 106 7.55 15.95 4.90
CA ALA A 106 8.69 16.80 4.53
C ALA A 106 8.33 17.87 3.49
N ALA A 107 7.45 17.55 2.52
CA ALA A 107 6.99 18.50 1.51
C ALA A 107 6.21 19.70 2.08
N PHE A 108 5.71 19.58 3.28
CA PHE A 108 4.96 20.65 3.98
C PHE A 108 5.61 21.08 5.28
N ASP A 109 6.91 20.78 5.46
CA ASP A 109 7.70 21.15 6.64
C ASP A 109 7.11 20.64 7.97
N VAL A 110 6.43 19.50 7.94
CA VAL A 110 5.85 18.87 9.14
C VAL A 110 6.88 17.93 9.77
N PRO A 111 7.30 18.16 11.02
CA PRO A 111 8.21 17.26 11.72
C PRO A 111 7.58 15.90 11.99
N ALA A 112 8.34 14.84 11.73
CA ALA A 112 7.94 13.46 11.96
C ALA A 112 8.79 12.80 13.04
N ASP A 113 8.13 12.19 14.03
CA ASP A 113 8.74 11.22 14.92
C ASP A 113 8.46 9.80 14.43
N PHE A 114 9.33 8.86 14.77
CA PHE A 114 9.24 7.48 14.30
C PHE A 114 9.11 6.53 15.47
N PHE A 115 8.07 5.67 15.42
CA PHE A 115 7.92 4.57 16.37
C PHE A 115 8.61 3.32 15.81
N PRO A 116 9.69 2.82 16.44
CA PRO A 116 10.44 1.68 15.90
C PRO A 116 9.69 0.36 16.11
N LEU A 117 9.43 -0.35 15.02
CA LEU A 117 9.02 -1.75 15.03
C LEU A 117 10.28 -2.61 15.08
N LYS A 118 10.33 -3.60 15.96
CA LYS A 118 11.53 -4.39 16.21
C LYS A 118 11.52 -5.68 15.42
N LYS A 119 12.66 -6.04 14.83
CA LYS A 119 12.81 -7.30 14.09
C LYS A 119 12.66 -8.53 15.00
N GLU A 120 13.12 -8.43 16.25
CA GLU A 120 13.00 -9.48 17.27
C GLU A 120 11.54 -9.76 17.65
N GLU A 121 10.66 -8.80 17.40
CA GLU A 121 9.21 -8.90 17.58
C GLU A 121 8.49 -9.15 16.22
N GLY A 122 9.22 -9.55 15.18
CA GLY A 122 8.67 -9.78 13.84
C GLY A 122 8.05 -8.53 13.19
N PHE A 123 8.47 -7.34 13.58
CA PHE A 123 7.92 -6.05 13.15
C PHE A 123 6.43 -5.86 13.46
N HIS A 124 5.88 -6.59 14.43
CA HIS A 124 4.51 -6.35 14.91
C HIS A 124 4.38 -5.00 15.60
N LEU A 125 3.23 -4.36 15.45
CA LEU A 125 2.88 -3.12 16.13
C LEU A 125 2.31 -3.43 17.52
N PRO A 126 3.05 -3.19 18.61
CA PRO A 126 2.54 -3.43 19.96
C PRO A 126 1.67 -2.24 20.39
N ALA A 127 0.34 -2.38 20.32
CA ALA A 127 -0.61 -1.29 20.54
C ALA A 127 -0.37 -0.53 21.85
N ASP A 128 -0.20 -1.21 22.98
CA ASP A 128 -0.01 -0.55 24.28
C ASP A 128 1.25 0.32 24.35
N ARG A 129 2.37 -0.18 23.80
CA ARG A 129 3.62 0.58 23.73
C ARG A 129 3.50 1.75 22.76
N PHE A 130 2.77 1.56 21.66
CA PHE A 130 2.49 2.63 20.71
C PHE A 130 1.61 3.73 21.32
N LEU A 131 0.56 3.38 22.05
CA LEU A 131 -0.29 4.34 22.77
C LEU A 131 0.50 5.17 23.80
N SER A 132 1.39 4.53 24.56
CA SER A 132 2.29 5.23 25.50
C SER A 132 3.20 6.23 24.77
N PHE A 133 3.69 5.87 23.60
CA PHE A 133 4.51 6.75 22.76
C PHE A 133 3.70 7.92 22.20
N LEU A 134 2.44 7.70 21.79
CA LEU A 134 1.54 8.77 21.35
C LEU A 134 1.24 9.75 22.49
N GLU A 135 1.02 9.25 23.70
CA GLU A 135 0.77 10.09 24.88
C GLU A 135 1.97 10.98 25.24
N GLU A 136 3.21 10.44 25.09
CA GLU A 136 4.45 11.19 25.29
C GLU A 136 4.66 12.27 24.22
N LYS A 137 4.54 11.87 22.92
CA LYS A 137 4.89 12.74 21.79
C LYS A 137 3.81 13.73 21.40
N LYS A 138 2.55 13.44 21.74
CA LYS A 138 1.36 14.27 21.45
C LYS A 138 1.29 14.74 20.01
N PRO A 139 1.29 13.81 19.02
CA PRO A 139 1.17 14.19 17.62
C PRO A 139 -0.22 14.70 17.30
N GLU A 140 -0.35 15.41 16.19
CA GLU A 140 -1.64 15.79 15.62
C GLU A 140 -2.06 14.85 14.47
N MET A 141 -1.11 14.04 13.94
CA MET A 141 -1.36 13.07 12.88
C MET A 141 -0.53 11.80 13.07
N ILE A 142 -1.10 10.65 12.68
CA ILE A 142 -0.35 9.38 12.59
C ILE A 142 -0.59 8.71 11.24
N PHE A 143 0.40 7.92 10.80
CA PHE A 143 0.29 7.04 9.64
C PHE A 143 0.49 5.59 10.05
N LEU A 144 -0.46 4.73 9.66
CA LEU A 144 -0.43 3.29 9.85
C LEU A 144 -0.67 2.59 8.51
N CYS A 145 0.09 1.55 8.21
CA CYS A 145 -0.09 0.73 7.01
C CYS A 145 -0.49 -0.68 7.41
N ASN A 146 -1.63 -1.17 6.93
CA ASN A 146 -2.15 -2.49 7.31
C ASN A 146 -2.78 -3.24 6.13
N PRO A 147 -2.16 -4.31 5.63
CA PRO A 147 -0.84 -4.87 5.98
C PRO A 147 0.32 -3.89 5.72
N ALA A 148 1.35 -3.97 6.57
CA ALA A 148 2.47 -3.04 6.58
C ALA A 148 3.39 -3.20 5.36
N ASN A 149 3.85 -2.10 4.78
CA ASN A 149 4.87 -2.08 3.72
C ASN A 149 6.15 -1.45 4.29
N PRO A 150 7.30 -2.16 4.32
CA PRO A 150 7.65 -3.32 3.47
C PRO A 150 7.41 -4.69 4.10
N THR A 151 7.07 -4.80 5.39
CA THR A 151 7.14 -6.05 6.14
C THR A 151 6.01 -7.06 5.81
N GLY A 152 4.86 -6.58 5.34
CA GLY A 152 3.67 -7.41 5.11
C GLY A 152 2.91 -7.80 6.38
N VAL A 153 3.39 -7.39 7.55
CA VAL A 153 2.79 -7.73 8.84
C VAL A 153 1.41 -7.12 8.95
N LEU A 154 0.49 -7.93 9.44
CA LEU A 154 -0.90 -7.53 9.70
C LEU A 154 -1.07 -7.19 11.18
N THR A 155 -1.62 -6.02 11.46
CA THR A 155 -2.11 -5.66 12.80
C THR A 155 -3.57 -6.06 12.90
N GLU A 156 -3.91 -6.76 13.97
CA GLU A 156 -5.27 -7.23 14.18
C GLU A 156 -6.25 -6.07 14.38
N ARG A 157 -7.49 -6.26 13.91
CA ARG A 157 -8.52 -5.21 13.92
C ARG A 157 -8.74 -4.63 15.31
N ALA A 158 -8.78 -5.48 16.35
CA ALA A 158 -9.00 -5.03 17.72
C ALA A 158 -7.89 -4.08 18.22
N GLU A 159 -6.63 -4.33 17.82
CA GLU A 159 -5.51 -3.45 18.15
C GLU A 159 -5.59 -2.13 17.36
N MET A 160 -5.96 -2.20 16.07
CA MET A 160 -6.19 -1.00 15.27
C MET A 160 -7.31 -0.14 15.85
N GLU A 161 -8.46 -0.73 16.20
CA GLU A 161 -9.59 -0.02 16.81
C GLU A 161 -9.19 0.64 18.14
N LYS A 162 -8.43 -0.05 19.00
CA LYS A 162 -7.88 0.51 20.24
C LYS A 162 -7.01 1.75 19.99
N ILE A 163 -6.16 1.72 18.96
CA ILE A 163 -5.33 2.87 18.56
C ILE A 163 -6.23 4.00 18.05
N LEU A 164 -7.22 3.70 17.22
CA LEU A 164 -8.12 4.69 16.64
C LEU A 164 -9.03 5.36 17.68
N ASP A 165 -9.49 4.61 18.68
CA ASP A 165 -10.26 5.15 19.82
C ASP A 165 -9.42 6.13 20.65
N PHE A 166 -8.17 5.75 20.91
CA PHE A 166 -7.23 6.66 21.57
C PHE A 166 -7.00 7.93 20.74
N CYS A 167 -6.77 7.80 19.43
CA CYS A 167 -6.57 8.95 18.55
C CYS A 167 -7.78 9.90 18.56
N GLU A 168 -9.00 9.35 18.45
CA GLU A 168 -10.22 10.16 18.50
C GLU A 168 -10.34 10.94 19.82
N THR A 169 -10.09 10.30 20.96
CA THR A 169 -10.16 10.96 22.28
C THR A 169 -9.10 12.05 22.48
N ARG A 170 -8.01 12.00 21.75
CA ARG A 170 -6.90 12.97 21.80
C ARG A 170 -6.90 13.98 20.65
N GLY A 171 -7.87 13.88 19.73
CA GLY A 171 -7.93 14.74 18.55
C GLY A 171 -6.78 14.50 17.54
N ILE A 172 -6.20 13.30 17.54
CA ILE A 172 -5.14 12.89 16.62
C ILE A 172 -5.78 12.38 15.34
N PHE A 173 -5.39 12.91 14.18
CA PHE A 173 -5.87 12.44 12.91
C PHE A 173 -5.10 11.18 12.48
N ALA A 174 -5.80 10.08 12.24
CA ALA A 174 -5.22 8.81 11.80
C ALA A 174 -5.41 8.61 10.30
N VAL A 175 -4.31 8.32 9.58
CA VAL A 175 -4.34 7.82 8.21
C VAL A 175 -3.98 6.34 8.25
N VAL A 176 -4.93 5.48 7.86
CA VAL A 176 -4.76 4.04 7.79
C VAL A 176 -4.72 3.62 6.33
N ASP A 177 -3.56 3.15 5.87
CA ASP A 177 -3.35 2.70 4.50
C ASP A 177 -3.62 1.19 4.39
N GLU A 178 -4.74 0.85 3.78
CA GLU A 178 -5.22 -0.51 3.51
C GLU A 178 -5.00 -0.94 2.05
N CYS A 179 -4.06 -0.34 1.32
CA CYS A 179 -3.86 -0.63 -0.12
C CYS A 179 -3.52 -2.09 -0.44
N PHE A 180 -3.10 -2.89 0.53
CA PHE A 180 -2.80 -4.32 0.36
C PHE A 180 -3.85 -5.24 0.99
N LEU A 181 -4.85 -4.69 1.65
CA LEU A 181 -5.79 -5.47 2.45
C LEU A 181 -6.63 -6.45 1.61
N GLU A 182 -7.00 -6.08 0.40
CA GLU A 182 -7.83 -6.89 -0.49
C GLU A 182 -7.18 -8.20 -0.97
N PHE A 183 -5.88 -8.37 -0.76
CA PHE A 183 -5.18 -9.63 -1.01
C PHE A 183 -5.43 -10.70 0.08
N LEU A 184 -5.95 -10.33 1.24
CA LEU A 184 -6.31 -11.25 2.31
C LEU A 184 -7.56 -12.06 1.93
N MET A 185 -7.69 -13.26 2.52
CA MET A 185 -8.87 -14.11 2.29
C MET A 185 -10.17 -13.48 2.79
N GLU A 186 -10.10 -12.79 3.94
CA GLU A 186 -11.24 -12.14 4.60
C GLU A 186 -10.89 -10.68 4.95
N PRO A 187 -10.74 -9.80 3.95
CA PRO A 187 -10.26 -8.43 4.18
C PRO A 187 -11.17 -7.63 5.12
N GLU A 188 -12.47 -7.91 5.13
CA GLU A 188 -13.44 -7.21 5.97
C GLU A 188 -13.17 -7.41 7.48
N ARG A 189 -12.58 -8.53 7.86
CA ARG A 189 -12.24 -8.82 9.27
C ARG A 189 -11.14 -7.91 9.81
N HIS A 190 -10.31 -7.39 8.93
CA HIS A 190 -9.12 -6.61 9.30
C HIS A 190 -9.25 -5.13 8.92
N SER A 191 -10.24 -4.77 8.08
CA SER A 191 -10.49 -3.39 7.69
C SER A 191 -11.07 -2.57 8.84
N VAL A 192 -10.61 -1.33 8.94
CA VAL A 192 -11.21 -0.34 9.86
C VAL A 192 -12.27 0.53 9.18
N LEU A 193 -12.73 0.14 7.99
CA LEU A 193 -13.78 0.87 7.27
C LEU A 193 -15.10 0.96 8.07
N ASP A 194 -15.39 -0.02 8.91
CA ASP A 194 -16.56 0.03 9.80
C ASP A 194 -16.51 1.21 10.78
N CYS A 195 -15.32 1.64 11.19
CA CYS A 195 -15.17 2.87 11.99
C CYS A 195 -15.65 4.10 11.22
N VAL A 196 -15.36 4.17 9.90
CA VAL A 196 -15.88 5.26 9.04
C VAL A 196 -17.40 5.15 8.89
N ARG A 197 -17.94 3.93 8.67
CA ARG A 197 -19.39 3.69 8.59
C ARG A 197 -20.11 4.10 9.87
N ALA A 198 -19.48 3.88 11.02
CA ALA A 198 -19.98 4.30 12.33
C ALA A 198 -19.84 5.82 12.58
N GLY A 199 -19.25 6.57 11.64
CA GLY A 199 -19.09 8.03 11.75
C GLY A 199 -17.88 8.50 12.57
N LYS A 200 -16.88 7.61 12.84
CA LYS A 200 -15.66 7.97 13.58
C LYS A 200 -14.96 9.15 12.91
N LYS A 201 -14.69 10.19 13.69
CA LYS A 201 -13.97 11.40 13.26
C LYS A 201 -12.46 11.22 13.31
N GLY A 202 -11.73 12.08 12.59
CA GLY A 202 -10.26 12.06 12.63
C GLY A 202 -9.64 10.81 11.99
N LEU A 203 -10.35 10.14 11.07
CA LEU A 203 -9.88 8.92 10.39
C LEU A 203 -10.02 9.04 8.87
N LEU A 204 -8.92 8.79 8.18
CA LEU A 204 -8.87 8.55 6.73
C LEU A 204 -8.40 7.12 6.48
N VAL A 205 -9.22 6.30 5.87
CA VAL A 205 -8.84 4.97 5.38
C VAL A 205 -8.51 5.07 3.90
N LEU A 206 -7.30 4.67 3.51
CA LEU A 206 -6.83 4.71 2.12
C LEU A 206 -6.86 3.32 1.48
N GLN A 207 -7.29 3.27 0.23
CA GLN A 207 -7.22 2.08 -0.61
C GLN A 207 -6.87 2.47 -2.06
N ALA A 208 -6.51 1.48 -2.90
CA ALA A 208 -6.19 1.71 -4.30
C ALA A 208 -6.46 0.48 -5.15
N ILE A 209 -6.96 0.68 -6.36
CA ILE A 209 -7.05 -0.38 -7.37
C ILE A 209 -5.69 -0.69 -8.02
N THR A 210 -4.71 0.16 -7.79
CA THR A 210 -3.34 0.09 -8.33
C THR A 210 -2.71 -1.29 -8.21
N LYS A 211 -2.78 -1.87 -7.00
CA LYS A 211 -2.17 -3.14 -6.65
C LYS A 211 -3.10 -4.30 -7.00
N THR A 212 -4.32 -4.20 -6.53
CA THR A 212 -5.35 -5.24 -6.59
C THR A 212 -5.72 -5.64 -8.03
N PHE A 213 -5.76 -4.67 -8.95
CA PHE A 213 -6.08 -4.91 -10.37
C PHE A 213 -4.87 -4.75 -11.31
N ALA A 214 -3.66 -4.71 -10.78
CA ALA A 214 -2.42 -4.57 -11.56
C ALA A 214 -2.46 -3.40 -12.57
N VAL A 215 -2.89 -2.23 -12.12
CA VAL A 215 -2.99 -1.01 -12.96
C VAL A 215 -2.22 0.18 -12.38
N PRO A 216 -0.92 0.02 -12.06
CA PRO A 216 -0.15 1.10 -11.45
C PRO A 216 -0.03 2.35 -12.34
N GLY A 217 -0.06 2.16 -13.65
CA GLY A 217 0.11 3.25 -14.63
C GLY A 217 -1.08 4.19 -14.75
N ILE A 218 -2.29 3.79 -14.35
CA ILE A 218 -3.48 4.67 -14.46
C ILE A 218 -3.63 5.64 -13.30
N ARG A 219 -2.91 5.42 -12.19
CA ARG A 219 -2.87 6.31 -11.05
C ARG A 219 -4.25 6.60 -10.43
N LEU A 220 -4.90 5.60 -9.81
CA LEU A 220 -6.14 5.78 -9.07
C LEU A 220 -6.03 5.23 -7.65
N GLY A 221 -6.20 6.12 -6.67
CA GLY A 221 -6.41 5.81 -5.28
C GLY A 221 -7.72 6.41 -4.78
N TYR A 222 -8.22 5.91 -3.67
CA TYR A 222 -9.42 6.44 -3.04
C TYR A 222 -9.29 6.31 -1.52
N GLY A 223 -10.06 7.13 -0.84
CA GLY A 223 -10.12 7.15 0.61
C GLY A 223 -11.53 7.28 1.12
N PHE A 224 -11.69 6.92 2.39
CA PHE A 224 -12.95 7.00 3.12
C PHE A 224 -12.76 7.83 4.37
N LEU A 225 -13.60 8.82 4.55
CA LEU A 225 -13.66 9.62 5.78
C LEU A 225 -15.07 10.11 6.06
N SER A 226 -15.51 10.03 7.31
CA SER A 226 -16.81 10.49 7.77
C SER A 226 -16.83 11.98 8.10
N ASP A 227 -15.65 12.61 8.26
CA ASP A 227 -15.53 14.03 8.58
C ASP A 227 -15.67 14.88 7.32
N ALA A 228 -16.88 15.46 7.12
CA ALA A 228 -17.18 16.28 5.95
C ALA A 228 -16.26 17.51 5.85
N ALA A 229 -15.94 18.17 6.98
CA ALA A 229 -15.11 19.36 6.97
C ALA A 229 -13.67 19.05 6.54
N VAL A 230 -13.11 17.93 6.99
CA VAL A 230 -11.78 17.47 6.54
C VAL A 230 -11.82 17.10 5.07
N ARG A 231 -12.84 16.35 4.62
CA ARG A 231 -13.00 15.98 3.20
C ARG A 231 -13.06 17.23 2.31
N GLU A 232 -13.89 18.22 2.66
CA GLU A 232 -14.02 19.47 1.89
C GLU A 232 -12.69 20.23 1.81
N ARG A 233 -11.92 20.29 2.90
CA ARG A 233 -10.57 20.87 2.89
C ARG A 233 -9.62 20.11 1.97
N MET A 234 -9.64 18.77 1.98
CA MET A 234 -8.83 17.95 1.08
C MET A 234 -9.26 18.12 -0.38
N GLU A 235 -10.57 18.13 -0.66
CA GLU A 235 -11.09 18.35 -2.01
C GLU A 235 -10.77 19.76 -2.54
N ALA A 236 -10.80 20.79 -1.70
CA ALA A 236 -10.41 22.16 -2.06
C ALA A 236 -8.90 22.29 -2.35
N ALA A 237 -8.07 21.49 -1.69
CA ALA A 237 -6.62 21.46 -1.91
C ALA A 237 -6.21 20.63 -3.14
N ARG A 238 -7.09 19.75 -3.62
CA ARG A 238 -6.84 18.87 -4.77
C ARG A 238 -6.85 19.64 -6.07
N GLN A 239 -5.90 19.31 -6.96
CA GLN A 239 -5.93 19.84 -8.32
C GLN A 239 -7.22 19.43 -9.05
N PRO A 240 -7.90 20.35 -9.74
CA PRO A 240 -9.01 19.99 -10.64
C PRO A 240 -8.52 18.93 -11.65
N TRP A 241 -9.38 17.96 -11.95
CA TRP A 241 -9.11 16.92 -12.95
C TRP A 241 -7.90 16.01 -12.66
N SER A 242 -7.45 15.90 -11.40
CA SER A 242 -6.32 15.02 -11.02
C SER A 242 -6.54 13.54 -11.34
N VAL A 243 -7.82 13.10 -11.41
CA VAL A 243 -8.21 11.74 -11.80
C VAL A 243 -8.65 11.73 -13.27
N SER A 244 -7.81 11.14 -14.12
CA SER A 244 -8.05 11.11 -15.58
C SER A 244 -9.32 10.36 -15.97
N VAL A 245 -9.82 10.61 -17.20
CA VAL A 245 -10.96 9.88 -17.78
C VAL A 245 -10.76 8.37 -17.72
N THR A 246 -9.58 7.91 -18.15
CA THR A 246 -9.23 6.49 -18.15
C THR A 246 -9.16 5.89 -16.74
N ALA A 247 -8.63 6.64 -15.77
CA ALA A 247 -8.60 6.22 -14.38
C ALA A 247 -10.02 6.09 -13.80
N GLN A 248 -10.91 7.04 -14.10
CA GLN A 248 -12.31 6.98 -13.66
C GLN A 248 -13.05 5.79 -14.29
N ALA A 249 -12.84 5.51 -15.59
CA ALA A 249 -13.44 4.38 -16.27
C ALA A 249 -12.95 3.04 -15.71
N ALA A 250 -11.64 2.89 -15.53
CA ALA A 250 -11.05 1.70 -14.92
C ALA A 250 -11.55 1.49 -13.48
N GLY A 251 -11.63 2.56 -12.69
CA GLY A 251 -12.14 2.50 -11.32
C GLY A 251 -13.61 2.10 -11.26
N ALA A 252 -14.46 2.67 -12.10
CA ALA A 252 -15.87 2.28 -12.16
C ALA A 252 -16.04 0.80 -12.53
N ALA A 253 -15.25 0.29 -13.48
CA ALA A 253 -15.24 -1.13 -13.84
C ALA A 253 -14.68 -2.02 -12.70
N ALA A 254 -13.68 -1.53 -11.97
CA ALA A 254 -13.11 -2.24 -10.83
C ALA A 254 -14.11 -2.48 -9.69
N PHE A 255 -15.18 -1.71 -9.61
CA PHE A 255 -16.30 -1.91 -8.67
C PHE A 255 -17.51 -2.56 -9.35
N GLY A 256 -17.33 -3.12 -10.54
CA GLY A 256 -18.34 -3.85 -11.29
C GLY A 256 -18.53 -5.31 -10.85
N PRO A 257 -19.44 -6.03 -11.53
CA PRO A 257 -19.84 -7.39 -11.15
C PRO A 257 -18.70 -8.42 -11.25
N GLU A 258 -17.67 -8.19 -12.06
CA GLU A 258 -16.56 -9.12 -12.23
C GLU A 258 -15.52 -9.06 -11.09
N ARG A 259 -15.60 -8.01 -10.24
CA ARG A 259 -14.64 -7.75 -9.16
C ARG A 259 -14.43 -8.96 -8.26
N GLU A 260 -15.50 -9.48 -7.65
CA GLU A 260 -15.39 -10.54 -6.64
C GLU A 260 -14.80 -11.83 -7.22
N ALA A 261 -15.21 -12.20 -8.44
CA ALA A 261 -14.68 -13.38 -9.11
C ALA A 261 -13.16 -13.25 -9.38
N PHE A 262 -12.70 -12.06 -9.73
CA PHE A 262 -11.27 -11.78 -9.94
C PHE A 262 -10.49 -11.80 -8.63
N LEU A 263 -11.00 -11.15 -7.58
CA LEU A 263 -10.36 -11.13 -6.26
C LEU A 263 -10.28 -12.53 -5.66
N LYS A 264 -11.34 -13.32 -5.76
CA LYS A 264 -11.35 -14.71 -5.31
C LYS A 264 -10.22 -15.51 -5.98
N LYS A 265 -10.08 -15.44 -7.30
CA LYS A 265 -8.97 -16.09 -8.03
C LYS A 265 -7.61 -15.62 -7.56
N THR A 266 -7.45 -14.33 -7.31
CA THR A 266 -6.21 -13.75 -6.78
C THR A 266 -5.86 -14.31 -5.41
N ARG A 267 -6.82 -14.33 -4.49
CA ARG A 267 -6.64 -14.85 -3.13
C ARG A 267 -6.32 -16.34 -3.14
N GLU A 268 -7.04 -17.13 -3.93
CA GLU A 268 -6.78 -18.59 -4.12
C GLU A 268 -5.38 -18.85 -4.70
N PHE A 269 -4.92 -17.99 -5.61
CA PHE A 269 -3.57 -18.04 -6.14
C PHE A 269 -2.53 -17.76 -5.05
N LEU A 270 -2.68 -16.66 -4.32
CA LEU A 270 -1.76 -16.26 -3.27
C LEU A 270 -1.72 -17.26 -2.10
N LEU A 271 -2.85 -17.88 -1.77
CA LEU A 271 -2.93 -18.91 -0.74
C LEU A 271 -2.02 -20.12 -1.05
N LYS A 272 -1.75 -20.39 -2.33
CA LYS A 272 -0.88 -21.49 -2.77
C LYS A 272 0.56 -21.04 -3.01
N GLU A 273 0.73 -19.93 -3.73
CA GLU A 273 2.04 -19.51 -4.20
C GLU A 273 2.88 -18.82 -3.13
N ARG A 274 2.26 -18.02 -2.26
CA ARG A 274 2.97 -17.29 -1.22
C ARG A 274 3.67 -18.22 -0.20
N PRO A 275 3.00 -19.21 0.43
CA PRO A 275 3.67 -20.13 1.35
C PRO A 275 4.73 -20.99 0.66
N TYR A 276 4.47 -21.46 -0.57
CA TYR A 276 5.48 -22.17 -1.33
C TYR A 276 6.75 -21.34 -1.53
N PHE A 277 6.61 -20.11 -1.99
CA PHE A 277 7.74 -19.22 -2.27
C PHE A 277 8.51 -18.87 -0.99
N ALA A 278 7.79 -18.65 0.12
CA ALA A 278 8.40 -18.43 1.43
C ALA A 278 9.23 -19.63 1.90
N GLU A 279 8.69 -20.85 1.79
CA GLU A 279 9.41 -22.07 2.18
C GLU A 279 10.64 -22.34 1.29
N GLU A 280 10.56 -22.06 0.00
CA GLU A 280 11.70 -22.20 -0.90
C GLU A 280 12.83 -21.20 -0.57
N LEU A 281 12.50 -19.97 -0.14
CA LEU A 281 13.49 -19.01 0.35
C LEU A 281 14.11 -19.47 1.69
N LYS A 282 13.31 -19.98 2.61
CA LYS A 282 13.79 -20.52 3.89
C LYS A 282 14.75 -21.69 3.68
N LYS A 283 14.47 -22.63 2.76
CA LYS A 283 15.37 -23.74 2.40
C LYS A 283 16.71 -23.25 1.87
N ARG A 284 16.74 -22.07 1.25
CA ARG A 284 17.96 -21.41 0.77
C ARG A 284 18.64 -20.54 1.81
N GLY A 285 18.18 -20.62 3.07
CA GLY A 285 18.82 -19.99 4.22
C GLY A 285 18.44 -18.53 4.44
N PHE A 286 17.38 -18.00 3.81
CA PHE A 286 16.85 -16.67 4.13
C PHE A 286 15.91 -16.74 5.33
N PHE A 287 15.90 -15.69 6.14
CA PHE A 287 14.90 -15.52 7.17
C PHE A 287 13.69 -14.78 6.57
N VAL A 288 12.58 -15.49 6.38
CA VAL A 288 11.35 -14.91 5.81
C VAL A 288 10.40 -14.54 6.94
N TYR A 289 10.04 -13.27 7.02
CA TYR A 289 9.09 -12.75 8.01
C TYR A 289 7.65 -13.12 7.66
N ASP A 290 6.83 -13.33 8.68
CA ASP A 290 5.42 -13.55 8.49
C ASP A 290 4.76 -12.25 7.99
N GLY A 291 3.89 -12.39 7.00
CA GLY A 291 3.16 -11.28 6.42
C GLY A 291 1.92 -11.77 5.69
N ALA A 292 1.01 -10.88 5.32
CA ALA A 292 -0.28 -11.20 4.74
C ALA A 292 -0.51 -10.66 3.31
N ALA A 293 0.40 -9.81 2.82
CA ALA A 293 0.27 -9.17 1.51
C ALA A 293 0.74 -10.07 0.34
N ASP A 294 0.68 -9.54 -0.89
CA ASP A 294 1.10 -10.16 -2.14
C ASP A 294 2.62 -10.17 -2.37
N TYR A 295 3.39 -10.05 -1.30
CA TYR A 295 4.85 -10.05 -1.31
C TYR A 295 5.44 -10.78 -0.11
N LEU A 296 6.73 -11.10 -0.20
CA LEU A 296 7.54 -11.62 0.89
C LEU A 296 8.57 -10.57 1.30
N PHE A 297 8.72 -10.39 2.60
CA PHE A 297 9.78 -9.61 3.22
C PHE A 297 10.73 -10.58 3.92
N PHE A 298 12.02 -10.44 3.65
CA PHE A 298 13.02 -11.38 4.15
C PHE A 298 14.36 -10.71 4.39
N GLU A 299 15.15 -11.37 5.23
CA GLU A 299 16.51 -10.96 5.60
C GLU A 299 17.50 -11.99 5.08
N ASP A 300 18.58 -11.53 4.47
CA ASP A 300 19.75 -12.36 4.18
C ASP A 300 20.59 -12.54 5.44
N ILE A 301 21.12 -13.72 5.65
CA ILE A 301 21.90 -14.01 6.84
C ILE A 301 23.28 -13.34 6.72
N PRO A 302 23.78 -12.65 7.79
CA PRO A 302 25.10 -12.03 7.79
C PRO A 302 26.20 -13.00 7.39
N GLY A 303 27.11 -12.54 6.51
CA GLY A 303 28.25 -13.33 6.03
C GLY A 303 27.96 -14.16 4.77
N ARG A 304 26.72 -14.10 4.22
CA ARG A 304 26.36 -14.83 3.01
C ARG A 304 26.49 -13.95 1.76
N GLY A 305 25.81 -12.85 1.64
CA GLY A 305 25.82 -11.99 0.45
C GLY A 305 26.27 -10.56 0.71
N ASP A 306 26.63 -10.22 1.95
CA ASP A 306 27.10 -8.90 2.36
C ASP A 306 26.22 -7.73 1.85
N GLY A 307 24.91 -7.96 1.73
CA GLY A 307 23.97 -6.96 1.24
C GLY A 307 23.96 -6.76 -0.29
N LYS A 308 24.58 -7.65 -1.07
CA LYS A 308 24.74 -7.51 -2.53
C LYS A 308 23.65 -8.21 -3.36
N LEU A 309 22.71 -8.90 -2.72
CA LEU A 309 21.68 -9.67 -3.42
C LEU A 309 20.92 -8.81 -4.45
N TYR A 310 20.70 -7.53 -4.16
CA TYR A 310 20.05 -6.62 -5.12
C TYR A 310 20.86 -6.45 -6.41
N GLU A 311 22.17 -6.17 -6.29
CA GLU A 311 23.07 -5.96 -7.41
C GLU A 311 23.26 -7.23 -8.23
N GLU A 312 23.38 -8.37 -7.57
CA GLU A 312 23.54 -9.68 -8.20
C GLU A 312 22.29 -10.10 -8.96
N CYS A 313 21.11 -9.97 -8.37
CA CYS A 313 19.84 -10.21 -9.05
C CYS A 313 19.68 -9.28 -10.25
N LEU A 314 20.01 -7.99 -10.10
CA LEU A 314 19.91 -7.01 -11.17
C LEU A 314 20.87 -7.37 -12.34
N ALA A 315 22.09 -7.80 -12.04
CA ALA A 315 23.04 -8.27 -13.05
C ALA A 315 22.52 -9.50 -13.83
N GLY A 316 21.74 -10.36 -13.16
CA GLY A 316 21.03 -11.48 -13.76
C GLY A 316 19.69 -11.12 -14.41
N GLY A 317 19.36 -9.83 -14.53
CA GLY A 317 18.12 -9.35 -15.16
C GLY A 317 16.87 -9.47 -14.28
N ILE A 318 17.02 -9.65 -12.97
CA ILE A 318 15.92 -9.73 -12.01
C ILE A 318 15.95 -8.53 -11.09
N LEU A 319 14.91 -7.71 -11.11
CA LEU A 319 14.78 -6.54 -10.24
C LEU A 319 14.01 -6.93 -8.98
N ILE A 320 14.66 -6.81 -7.81
CA ILE A 320 14.05 -6.99 -6.49
C ILE A 320 14.00 -5.66 -5.75
N ARG A 321 13.37 -5.59 -4.59
CA ARG A 321 13.36 -4.40 -3.74
C ARG A 321 14.37 -4.53 -2.60
N SER A 322 15.51 -3.82 -2.68
CA SER A 322 16.36 -3.58 -1.52
C SER A 322 15.62 -2.67 -0.53
N CYS A 323 15.57 -3.06 0.73
CA CYS A 323 14.91 -2.29 1.79
C CYS A 323 15.88 -1.42 2.62
N ALA A 324 17.13 -1.30 2.19
CA ALA A 324 18.17 -0.53 2.89
C ALA A 324 17.83 0.96 3.13
N ASN A 325 16.94 1.54 2.34
CA ASN A 325 16.50 2.93 2.49
C ASN A 325 15.26 3.10 3.36
N TYR A 326 14.72 2.02 3.91
CA TYR A 326 13.66 2.12 4.92
C TYR A 326 14.28 2.38 6.29
N ARG A 327 13.70 3.28 7.04
CA ARG A 327 14.18 3.62 8.39
C ARG A 327 14.13 2.39 9.31
N GLY A 328 15.23 2.08 9.97
CA GLY A 328 15.36 0.91 10.85
C GLY A 328 15.70 -0.40 10.15
N LEU A 329 15.96 -0.36 8.82
CA LEU A 329 16.46 -1.49 8.05
C LEU A 329 17.84 -1.19 7.45
N ASP A 330 18.55 -2.23 7.05
CA ASP A 330 19.85 -2.15 6.40
C ASP A 330 19.88 -2.90 5.06
N GLY A 331 21.06 -3.12 4.50
CA GLY A 331 21.28 -3.79 3.23
C GLY A 331 20.94 -5.28 3.21
N GLN A 332 20.67 -5.90 4.35
CA GLN A 332 20.32 -7.32 4.45
C GLN A 332 18.83 -7.59 4.22
N PHE A 333 17.98 -6.54 4.19
CA PHE A 333 16.54 -6.69 4.06
C PHE A 333 16.07 -6.47 2.64
N TYR A 334 15.23 -7.40 2.18
CA TYR A 334 14.69 -7.39 0.83
C TYR A 334 13.18 -7.66 0.81
N ARG A 335 12.54 -7.23 -0.27
CA ARG A 335 11.14 -7.54 -0.53
C ARG A 335 10.98 -7.97 -1.98
N VAL A 336 10.21 -9.06 -2.20
CA VAL A 336 9.86 -9.57 -3.53
C VAL A 336 8.35 -9.78 -3.62
N SER A 337 7.74 -9.42 -4.73
CA SER A 337 6.34 -9.76 -5.00
C SER A 337 6.18 -11.26 -5.24
N VAL A 338 5.01 -11.81 -4.91
CA VAL A 338 4.67 -13.21 -5.23
C VAL A 338 4.24 -13.28 -6.69
N GLY A 339 5.03 -13.94 -7.52
CA GLY A 339 4.74 -14.17 -8.92
C GLY A 339 4.07 -15.53 -9.20
N SER A 340 3.95 -15.89 -10.49
CA SER A 340 3.58 -17.26 -10.87
C SER A 340 4.66 -18.26 -10.44
N ARG A 341 4.30 -19.56 -10.36
CA ARG A 341 5.24 -20.63 -10.05
C ARG A 341 6.49 -20.59 -10.94
N GLU A 342 6.31 -20.34 -12.22
CA GLU A 342 7.39 -20.19 -13.19
C GLU A 342 8.29 -18.99 -12.87
N LYS A 343 7.68 -17.81 -12.62
CA LYS A 343 8.44 -16.60 -12.26
C LYS A 343 9.21 -16.79 -10.96
N ASN A 344 8.54 -17.32 -9.93
CA ASN A 344 9.16 -17.61 -8.65
C ASN A 344 10.31 -18.60 -8.81
N GLY A 345 10.13 -19.65 -9.63
CA GLY A 345 11.18 -20.63 -9.97
C GLY A 345 12.42 -20.00 -10.58
N ARG A 346 12.26 -19.11 -11.56
CA ARG A 346 13.39 -18.38 -12.17
C ARG A 346 14.15 -17.51 -11.17
N PHE A 347 13.47 -16.88 -10.22
CA PHE A 347 14.14 -16.16 -9.14
C PHE A 347 14.91 -17.10 -8.22
N LEU A 348 14.33 -18.26 -7.87
CA LEU A 348 14.98 -19.25 -7.01
C LEU A 348 16.21 -19.89 -7.71
N GLU A 349 16.12 -20.18 -9.02
CA GLU A 349 17.25 -20.63 -9.84
C GLU A 349 18.38 -19.59 -9.85
N MET A 350 18.04 -18.31 -9.95
CA MET A 350 19.03 -17.23 -9.83
C MET A 350 19.73 -17.26 -8.46
N ILE A 351 18.96 -17.40 -7.36
CA ILE A 351 19.52 -17.55 -6.01
C ILE A 351 20.46 -18.76 -5.95
N ASP A 352 20.07 -19.92 -6.48
CA ASP A 352 20.87 -21.14 -6.48
C ASP A 352 22.18 -20.99 -7.29
N SER A 353 22.23 -20.06 -8.24
CA SER A 353 23.44 -19.76 -9.02
C SER A 353 24.42 -18.81 -8.30
N LEU A 354 23.96 -18.11 -7.26
CA LEU A 354 24.76 -17.16 -6.50
C LEU A 354 25.44 -17.80 -5.27
N TYR A 355 24.82 -18.86 -4.74
CA TYR A 355 25.21 -19.53 -3.50
C TYR A 355 25.36 -21.04 -3.68
#